data_95a72195858515f47b13ee5b3f82b3fa
#
_entry.id   95a72195858515f47b13ee5b3f82b3fa
#
_cell.length_a   1.000
_cell.length_b   1.000
_cell.length_c   1.000
_cell.angle_alpha   90.00
_cell.angle_beta   90.00
_cell.angle_gamma   90.00
#
_symmetry.space_group_name_H-M   'P 1'
#
loop_
_entity.id
_entity.type
_entity.pdbx_description
1 polymer ?
#
loop_
_entity_poly.entity_id
_entity_poly.type
_entity_poly.pdbx_seq_one_letter_code
_entity_poly.pdbx_strand_id
1 'polypeptide(L)'
;MENPEKVRQNVIEVALDYLACGLDPTKSTIFIQSQIPELCELTFYYMDLVTVSRLQRNPTVKTEIQMRNFETSIPVGFFTYPISQAADITAFRATTVPVGEDQEPMI
;
A
#
# COMPACT_ATOMS: atom_id res chain seq x y z
N MET A 1 13.86 3.22 -8.51
CA MET A 1 14.10 1.78 -8.25
C MET A 1 15.28 1.34 -9.10
N GLU A 2 16.38 0.97 -8.44
CA GLU A 2 17.65 0.75 -9.12
C GLU A 2 17.86 -0.68 -9.66
N ASN A 3 17.09 -1.66 -9.17
CA ASN A 3 17.24 -3.05 -9.60
C ASN A 3 15.90 -3.80 -9.64
N PRO A 4 15.25 -3.86 -10.81
CA PRO A 4 13.97 -4.54 -10.95
C PRO A 4 14.06 -6.07 -10.77
N GLU A 5 15.20 -6.68 -11.07
CA GLU A 5 15.39 -8.14 -10.88
C GLU A 5 15.36 -8.52 -9.40
N LYS A 6 15.90 -7.67 -8.55
CA LYS A 6 15.83 -7.87 -7.10
C LYS A 6 14.39 -7.86 -6.60
N VAL A 7 13.55 -6.98 -7.15
CA VAL A 7 12.12 -6.93 -6.80
C VAL A 7 11.41 -8.21 -7.23
N ARG A 8 11.68 -8.71 -8.44
CA ARG A 8 11.09 -9.97 -8.91
C ARG A 8 11.49 -11.14 -8.03
N GLN A 9 12.77 -11.22 -7.66
CA GLN A 9 13.27 -12.27 -6.77
C GLN A 9 12.62 -12.18 -5.40
N ASN A 10 12.44 -10.98 -4.86
CA ASN A 10 11.83 -10.76 -3.56
C ASN A 10 10.36 -11.17 -3.52
N VAL A 11 9.64 -11.13 -4.63
CA VAL A 11 8.24 -11.61 -4.70
C VAL A 11 8.18 -13.08 -4.28
N ILE A 12 9.08 -13.90 -4.83
CA ILE A 12 9.13 -15.33 -4.52
C ILE A 12 9.57 -15.56 -3.08
N GLU A 13 10.58 -14.83 -2.62
CA GLU A 13 11.11 -14.97 -1.25
C GLU A 13 10.08 -14.59 -0.20
N VAL A 14 9.34 -13.51 -0.41
CA VAL A 14 8.28 -13.09 0.50
C VAL A 14 7.14 -14.12 0.54
N ALA A 15 6.77 -14.67 -0.60
CA ALA A 15 5.76 -15.74 -0.66
C ALA A 15 6.19 -16.98 0.14
N LEU A 16 7.47 -17.35 0.05
CA LEU A 16 8.04 -18.45 0.84
C LEU A 16 7.99 -18.15 2.32
N ASP A 17 8.29 -16.94 2.74
CA ASP A 17 8.20 -16.52 4.13
C ASP A 17 6.77 -16.60 4.66
N TYR A 18 5.77 -16.22 3.88
CA TYR A 18 4.37 -16.35 4.25
C TYR A 18 3.99 -17.80 4.51
N LEU A 19 4.42 -18.71 3.65
CA LEU A 19 4.17 -20.15 3.82
C LEU A 19 4.92 -20.70 5.04
N ALA A 20 6.16 -20.26 5.26
CA ALA A 20 6.96 -20.66 6.41
C ALA A 20 6.36 -20.19 7.73
N CYS A 21 5.70 -19.04 7.75
CA CYS A 21 5.01 -18.50 8.93
C CYS A 21 3.66 -19.15 9.21
N GLY A 22 3.23 -20.07 8.36
CA GLY A 22 2.02 -20.85 8.61
C GLY A 22 0.77 -20.38 7.86
N LEU A 23 0.88 -19.47 6.91
CA LEU A 23 -0.24 -19.13 6.05
C LEU A 23 -0.55 -20.31 5.12
N ASP A 24 -1.76 -20.85 5.25
CA ASP A 24 -2.20 -22.02 4.48
C ASP A 24 -2.87 -21.55 3.18
N PRO A 25 -2.31 -21.87 2.00
CA PRO A 25 -2.87 -21.45 0.71
C PRO A 25 -4.24 -22.06 0.42
N THR A 26 -4.66 -23.10 1.15
CA THR A 26 -6.02 -23.66 1.03
C THR A 26 -7.05 -22.83 1.80
N LYS A 27 -6.62 -22.00 2.75
CA LYS A 27 -7.48 -21.16 3.59
C LYS A 27 -7.33 -19.67 3.30
N SER A 28 -6.17 -19.26 2.80
CA SER A 28 -5.83 -17.86 2.53
C SER A 28 -5.45 -17.70 1.07
N THR A 29 -5.77 -16.55 0.50
CA THR A 29 -5.38 -16.21 -0.88
C THR A 29 -4.11 -15.38 -0.85
N ILE A 30 -3.08 -15.84 -1.53
CA ILE A 30 -1.81 -15.10 -1.70
C ILE A 30 -1.70 -14.76 -3.19
N PHE A 31 -1.53 -13.49 -3.49
CA PHE A 31 -1.49 -13.04 -4.89
C PHE A 31 -0.47 -11.92 -5.08
N ILE A 32 -0.07 -11.71 -6.33
CA ILE A 32 0.80 -10.59 -6.70
C ILE A 32 -0.09 -9.40 -7.05
N GLN A 33 0.07 -8.30 -6.32
CA GLN A 33 -0.76 -7.11 -6.46
C GLN A 33 -0.81 -6.59 -7.89
N SER A 34 0.30 -6.57 -8.60
CA SER A 34 0.38 -6.09 -9.98
C SER A 34 -0.41 -6.93 -10.99
N GLN A 35 -0.82 -8.14 -10.60
CA GLN A 35 -1.67 -8.99 -11.43
C GLN A 35 -3.17 -8.75 -11.21
N ILE A 36 -3.52 -7.82 -10.32
CA ILE A 36 -4.90 -7.40 -10.06
C ILE A 36 -5.02 -5.92 -10.44
N PRO A 37 -5.12 -5.60 -11.74
CA PRO A 37 -5.18 -4.20 -12.19
C PRO A 37 -6.40 -3.44 -11.69
N GLU A 38 -7.44 -4.13 -11.27
CA GLU A 38 -8.64 -3.54 -10.69
C GLU A 38 -8.36 -2.75 -9.41
N LEU A 39 -7.29 -3.09 -8.67
CA LEU A 39 -6.87 -2.31 -7.50
C LEU A 39 -6.39 -0.91 -7.89
N CYS A 40 -5.65 -0.81 -8.98
CA CYS A 40 -5.22 0.49 -9.53
C CYS A 40 -6.42 1.29 -10.04
N GLU A 41 -7.34 0.64 -10.71
CA GLU A 41 -8.56 1.26 -11.21
C GLU A 41 -9.39 1.83 -10.06
N LEU A 42 -9.61 1.06 -9.01
CA LEU A 42 -10.33 1.51 -7.83
C LEU A 42 -9.62 2.70 -7.15
N THR A 43 -8.29 2.67 -7.11
CA THR A 43 -7.49 3.78 -6.59
C THR A 43 -7.75 5.07 -7.35
N PHE A 44 -7.84 5.01 -8.67
CA PHE A 44 -8.18 6.17 -9.49
C PHE A 44 -9.58 6.72 -9.19
N TYR A 45 -10.57 5.87 -9.03
CA TYR A 45 -11.91 6.30 -8.62
C TYR A 45 -11.88 7.01 -7.27
N TYR A 46 -11.13 6.49 -6.32
CA TYR A 46 -10.99 7.12 -5.00
C TYR A 46 -10.26 8.46 -5.05
N MET A 47 -9.32 8.63 -5.99
CA MET A 47 -8.64 9.91 -6.20
C MET A 47 -9.60 11.04 -6.56
N ASP A 48 -10.72 10.73 -7.21
CA ASP A 48 -11.74 11.72 -7.55
C ASP A 48 -12.56 12.15 -6.32
N LEU A 49 -12.54 11.37 -5.26
CA LEU A 49 -13.32 11.61 -4.03
C LEU A 49 -12.50 12.22 -2.90
N VAL A 50 -11.18 12.04 -2.91
CA VAL A 50 -10.28 12.50 -1.85
C VAL A 50 -9.61 13.81 -2.26
N THR A 51 -9.64 14.80 -1.36
CA THR A 51 -9.00 16.09 -1.64
C THR A 51 -7.53 16.10 -1.25
N VAL A 52 -6.76 16.97 -1.91
CA VAL A 52 -5.35 17.22 -1.58
C VAL A 52 -5.21 17.66 -0.13
N SER A 53 -6.10 18.54 0.34
CA SER A 53 -6.10 19.04 1.72
C SER A 53 -6.22 17.91 2.74
N ARG A 54 -7.06 16.92 2.45
CA ARG A 54 -7.23 15.77 3.33
C ARG A 54 -5.97 14.92 3.42
N LEU A 55 -5.32 14.67 2.30
CA LEU A 55 -4.05 13.94 2.26
C LEU A 55 -2.95 14.68 3.02
N GLN A 56 -2.88 15.99 2.88
CA GLN A 56 -1.88 16.81 3.59
C GLN A 56 -2.03 16.77 5.11
N ARG A 57 -3.23 16.50 5.62
CA ARG A 57 -3.49 16.38 7.07
C ARG A 57 -3.15 15.01 7.64
N ASN A 58 -2.86 14.02 6.81
CA ASN A 58 -2.51 12.69 7.30
C ASN A 58 -1.15 12.75 8.02
N PRO A 59 -1.10 12.43 9.33
CA PRO A 59 0.13 12.57 10.10
C PRO A 59 1.24 11.64 9.65
N THR A 60 0.93 10.46 9.15
CA THR A 60 1.93 9.50 8.67
C THR A 60 2.58 10.02 7.39
N VAL A 61 1.79 10.53 6.45
CA VAL A 61 2.29 11.16 5.21
C VAL A 61 3.19 12.34 5.54
N LYS A 62 2.77 13.23 6.45
CA LYS A 62 3.59 14.37 6.91
C LYS A 62 4.92 13.92 7.47
N THR A 63 4.92 12.93 8.35
CA THR A 63 6.13 12.41 9.00
C THR A 63 7.08 11.83 7.97
N GLU A 64 6.58 11.02 7.04
CA GLU A 64 7.41 10.42 6.00
C GLU A 64 8.01 11.46 5.03
N ILE A 65 7.25 12.49 4.69
CA ILE A 65 7.75 13.60 3.86
C ILE A 65 8.91 14.29 4.57
N GLN A 66 8.79 14.56 5.86
CA GLN A 66 9.84 15.19 6.65
C GLN A 66 11.07 14.29 6.76
N MET A 67 10.89 13.01 7.05
CA MET A 67 11.98 12.04 7.21
C MET A 67 12.77 11.83 5.92
N ARG A 68 12.11 11.88 4.77
CA ARG A 68 12.75 11.68 3.46
C ARG A 68 13.19 12.97 2.79
N ASN A 69 12.99 14.09 3.44
CA ASN A 69 13.42 15.41 2.95
C ASN A 69 12.84 15.80 1.59
N PHE A 70 11.55 15.49 1.36
CA PHE A 70 10.83 15.82 0.13
C PHE A 70 10.16 17.20 0.16
N GLU A 71 10.65 18.15 0.93
CA GLU A 71 9.96 19.42 1.23
C GLU A 71 9.53 20.22 -0.02
N THR A 72 10.32 20.19 -1.09
CA THR A 72 10.07 20.99 -2.30
C THR A 72 9.70 20.13 -3.51
N SER A 73 9.90 18.82 -3.46
CA SER A 73 9.69 17.94 -4.60
C SER A 73 9.20 16.56 -4.11
N ILE A 74 7.90 16.43 -3.93
CA ILE A 74 7.27 15.22 -3.42
C ILE A 74 6.81 14.37 -4.62
N PRO A 75 7.28 13.13 -4.78
CA PRO A 75 6.70 12.23 -5.78
C PRO A 75 5.21 12.04 -5.54
N VAL A 76 4.41 12.12 -6.60
CA VAL A 76 2.94 12.01 -6.51
C VAL A 76 2.53 10.69 -5.86
N GLY A 77 3.17 9.59 -6.21
CA GLY A 77 2.88 8.29 -5.62
C GLY A 77 3.12 8.25 -4.12
N PHE A 78 4.11 8.98 -3.65
CA PHE A 78 4.42 9.08 -2.22
C PHE A 78 3.34 9.85 -1.45
N PHE A 79 2.73 10.83 -2.10
CA PHE A 79 1.65 11.64 -1.53
C PHE A 79 0.31 10.91 -1.55
N THR A 80 0.07 10.09 -2.58
CA THR A 80 -1.22 9.46 -2.86
C THR A 80 -1.35 8.01 -2.38
N TYR A 81 -0.28 7.37 -1.89
CA TYR A 81 -0.35 5.96 -1.51
C TYR A 81 -1.42 5.61 -0.47
N PRO A 82 -1.85 6.52 0.46
CA PRO A 82 -2.96 6.21 1.36
C PRO A 82 -4.26 5.87 0.62
N ILE A 83 -4.47 6.43 -0.56
CA ILE A 83 -5.63 6.13 -1.41
C ILE A 83 -5.53 4.71 -1.95
N SER A 84 -4.34 4.31 -2.40
CA SER A 84 -4.05 2.94 -2.84
C SER A 84 -4.26 1.94 -1.70
N GLN A 85 -3.84 2.29 -0.49
CA GLN A 85 -4.05 1.46 0.69
C GLN A 85 -5.54 1.29 1.01
N ALA A 86 -6.33 2.35 0.88
CA ALA A 86 -7.77 2.28 1.04
C ALA A 86 -8.40 1.33 0.01
N ALA A 87 -7.93 1.35 -1.23
CA ALA A 87 -8.38 0.43 -2.27
C ALA A 87 -8.04 -1.03 -1.92
N ASP A 88 -6.83 -1.28 -1.43
CA ASP A 88 -6.40 -2.62 -1.01
C ASP A 88 -7.31 -3.20 0.08
N ILE A 89 -7.76 -2.37 1.00
CA ILE A 89 -8.62 -2.79 2.11
C ILE A 89 -10.06 -3.01 1.63
N THR A 90 -10.62 -2.04 0.93
CA THR A 90 -12.06 -2.03 0.60
C THR A 90 -12.42 -2.95 -0.55
N ALA A 91 -11.51 -3.20 -1.49
CA ALA A 91 -11.75 -4.09 -2.62
C ALA A 91 -12.13 -5.51 -2.17
N PHE A 92 -11.57 -5.96 -1.06
CA PHE A 92 -11.79 -7.29 -0.50
C PHE A 92 -12.77 -7.28 0.68
N ARG A 93 -13.39 -6.14 0.98
CA ARG A 93 -14.31 -5.96 2.11
C ARG A 93 -13.71 -6.43 3.43
N ALA A 94 -12.45 -6.11 3.65
CA ALA A 94 -11.75 -6.52 4.86
C ALA A 94 -12.42 -5.93 6.11
N THR A 95 -12.62 -6.77 7.10
CA THR A 95 -13.17 -6.37 8.42
C THR A 95 -12.08 -6.27 9.47
N THR A 96 -10.94 -6.88 9.23
CA THR A 96 -9.80 -6.87 10.13
C THR A 96 -8.54 -6.63 9.32
N VAL A 97 -7.78 -5.61 9.70
CA VAL A 97 -6.54 -5.22 9.01
C VAL A 97 -5.44 -5.15 10.06
N PRO A 98 -4.60 -6.19 10.18
CA PRO A 98 -3.46 -6.16 11.11
C PRO A 98 -2.38 -5.24 10.56
N VAL A 99 -2.02 -4.22 11.32
CA VAL A 99 -1.06 -3.20 10.90
C VAL A 99 -0.18 -2.78 12.08
N GLY A 100 0.93 -2.13 11.78
CA GLY A 100 1.71 -1.42 12.78
C GLY A 100 0.98 -0.16 13.25
N GLU A 101 1.37 0.35 14.40
CA GLU A 101 0.76 1.54 15.00
C GLU A 101 0.83 2.77 14.09
N ASP A 102 1.89 2.88 13.32
CA ASP A 102 2.11 3.97 12.37
C ASP A 102 1.10 4.01 11.22
N GLN A 103 0.41 2.90 10.97
CA GLN A 103 -0.58 2.78 9.89
C GLN A 103 -2.01 3.06 10.33
N GLU A 104 -2.26 3.10 11.64
CA GLU A 104 -3.59 3.32 12.19
C GLU A 104 -4.28 4.59 11.65
N PRO A 105 -3.61 5.74 11.52
CA PRO A 105 -4.25 6.96 11.02
C PRO A 105 -4.71 6.88 9.57
N MET A 106 -4.28 5.87 8.81
CA MET A 106 -4.64 5.71 7.39
C MET A 106 -5.84 4.77 7.17
N ILE A 107 -6.27 4.10 8.20
CA ILE A 107 -7.39 3.16 8.18
C ILE A 107 -8.66 3.85 8.62
#